data_72693f835bffd1e8b0e2cca4f74fa855
#
_entry.id   72693f835bffd1e8b0e2cca4f74fa855
#
_cell.length_a   1.000
_cell.length_b   1.000
_cell.length_c   1.000
_cell.angle_alpha   90.00
_cell.angle_beta   90.00
_cell.angle_gamma   90.00
#
_symmetry.space_group_name_H-M   'P 1'
#
loop_
_entity.id
_entity.type
_entity.pdbx_description
1 polymer ?
#
loop_
_entity_poly.entity_id
_entity_poly.type
_entity_poly.pdbx_seq_one_letter_code
_entity_poly.pdbx_strand_id
1 'polypeptide(L)'
;GDFEILRTVQGDQLAEMEYHHPFCNRTGKLFAGDMFVDDSAGTGLVHIAPGHGQDDYNLGRANGLPVYSPVDDKGCLTRTADLPEEQQMPDELVGKQILERKGKCEANDAVIERLKADNKLAFEERYEHSYPHCWRSKTPVIFRAMDQWFVNIDHDGFRDKALAAIEGVNWLPGWGRN
;
A
#
# COMPACT_ATOMS: atom_id res chain seq x y z
N GLY A 1 1.18 30.00 -8.42
CA GLY A 1 0.11 31.01 -8.53
C GLY A 1 -0.20 31.58 -7.16
N ASP A 2 -0.75 32.76 -7.13
CA ASP A 2 -1.15 33.40 -5.88
C ASP A 2 -2.36 32.63 -5.30
N PHE A 3 -2.35 32.39 -3.99
CA PHE A 3 -3.46 31.77 -3.29
C PHE A 3 -3.81 32.61 -2.05
N GLU A 4 -5.07 32.56 -1.64
CA GLU A 4 -5.58 33.20 -0.43
C GLU A 4 -5.93 32.14 0.59
N ILE A 5 -5.42 32.29 1.82
CA ILE A 5 -5.80 31.40 2.93
C ILE A 5 -7.15 31.85 3.47
N LEU A 6 -8.20 31.10 3.15
CA LEU A 6 -9.56 31.41 3.62
C LEU A 6 -9.79 30.95 5.06
N ARG A 7 -9.14 29.87 5.50
CA ARG A 7 -9.33 29.30 6.83
C ARG A 7 -8.16 28.38 7.20
N THR A 8 -7.80 28.37 8.47
CA THR A 8 -6.91 27.38 9.09
C THR A 8 -7.71 26.51 10.05
N VAL A 9 -7.52 25.20 9.99
CA VAL A 9 -8.21 24.21 10.82
C VAL A 9 -7.21 23.19 11.37
N GLN A 10 -7.52 22.56 12.48
CA GLN A 10 -6.76 21.41 12.98
C GLN A 10 -7.12 20.15 12.18
N GLY A 11 -6.20 19.18 12.06
CA GLY A 11 -6.40 17.96 11.29
C GLY A 11 -7.59 17.12 11.78
N ASP A 12 -7.84 17.08 13.09
CA ASP A 12 -8.98 16.39 13.70
C ASP A 12 -10.34 16.94 13.23
N GLN A 13 -10.41 18.24 12.91
CA GLN A 13 -11.61 18.86 12.36
C GLN A 13 -11.90 18.44 10.90
N LEU A 14 -10.94 17.84 10.24
CA LEU A 14 -11.11 17.25 8.91
C LEU A 14 -11.50 15.76 8.96
N ALA A 15 -11.37 15.12 10.12
CA ALA A 15 -11.75 13.72 10.31
C ALA A 15 -13.24 13.52 9.95
N GLU A 16 -13.55 12.38 9.35
CA GLU A 16 -14.90 12.01 8.85
C GLU A 16 -15.41 12.82 7.65
N MET A 17 -14.67 13.79 7.13
CA MET A 17 -15.03 14.41 5.86
C MET A 17 -14.98 13.38 4.74
N GLU A 18 -15.95 13.43 3.85
CA GLU A 18 -16.02 12.55 2.69
C GLU A 18 -15.46 13.22 1.44
N TYR A 19 -14.84 12.42 0.58
CA TYR A 19 -14.38 12.85 -0.74
C TYR A 19 -14.79 11.85 -1.81
N HIS A 20 -14.97 12.32 -3.03
CA HIS A 20 -15.15 11.48 -4.19
C HIS A 20 -13.81 11.09 -4.79
N HIS A 21 -13.64 9.81 -5.10
CA HIS A 21 -12.44 9.35 -5.80
C HIS A 21 -12.32 10.06 -7.16
N PRO A 22 -11.12 10.50 -7.57
CA PRO A 22 -10.98 11.37 -8.75
C PRO A 22 -11.40 10.72 -10.07
N PHE A 23 -11.34 9.40 -10.22
CA PHE A 23 -11.66 8.71 -11.47
C PHE A 23 -12.41 7.37 -11.31
N CYS A 24 -12.78 6.99 -10.09
CA CYS A 24 -13.64 5.83 -9.82
C CYS A 24 -14.92 6.29 -9.13
N ASN A 25 -16.04 5.62 -9.37
CA ASN A 25 -17.33 5.98 -8.74
C ASN A 25 -17.41 5.41 -7.31
N ARG A 26 -16.57 5.93 -6.43
CA ARG A 26 -16.58 5.61 -5.00
C ARG A 26 -16.24 6.82 -4.15
N THR A 27 -16.67 6.79 -2.90
CA THR A 27 -16.32 7.79 -1.89
C THR A 27 -15.32 7.21 -0.89
N GLY A 28 -14.54 8.07 -0.30
CA GLY A 28 -13.67 7.77 0.83
C GLY A 28 -13.87 8.78 1.94
N LYS A 29 -13.30 8.50 3.12
CA LYS A 29 -13.32 9.38 4.29
C LYS A 29 -11.90 9.75 4.70
N LEU A 30 -11.77 10.89 5.37
CA LEU A 30 -10.54 11.27 6.04
C LEU A 30 -10.50 10.65 7.44
N PHE A 31 -9.35 10.11 7.81
CA PHE A 31 -9.09 9.55 9.13
C PHE A 31 -7.88 10.25 9.75
N ALA A 32 -7.89 10.37 11.08
CA ALA A 32 -6.72 10.85 11.81
C ALA A 32 -5.55 9.87 11.66
N GLY A 33 -4.37 10.39 11.36
CA GLY A 33 -3.14 9.61 11.11
C GLY A 33 -1.94 10.13 11.91
N ASP A 34 -2.15 10.57 13.14
CA ASP A 34 -1.14 11.23 13.98
C ASP A 34 0.15 10.44 14.16
N MET A 35 0.10 9.11 13.99
CA MET A 35 1.26 8.24 14.15
C MET A 35 2.26 8.32 12.99
N PHE A 36 1.86 8.80 11.81
CA PHE A 36 2.71 8.78 10.60
C PHE A 36 2.46 9.96 9.65
N VAL A 37 1.60 10.89 10.02
CA VAL A 37 1.36 12.13 9.28
C VAL A 37 1.82 13.31 10.12
N ASP A 38 2.64 14.18 9.53
CA ASP A 38 3.06 15.44 10.12
C ASP A 38 2.84 16.59 9.14
N ASP A 39 3.02 17.81 9.58
CA ASP A 39 2.87 19.04 8.80
C ASP A 39 4.21 19.66 8.39
N SER A 40 5.31 18.96 8.59
CA SER A 40 6.66 19.46 8.26
C SER A 40 6.90 19.55 6.75
N ALA A 41 6.17 18.77 5.95
CA ALA A 41 6.27 18.75 4.49
C ALA A 41 4.94 18.33 3.85
N GLY A 42 4.71 18.80 2.61
CA GLY A 42 3.53 18.44 1.82
C GLY A 42 2.26 19.13 2.31
N THR A 43 1.14 18.42 2.21
CA THR A 43 -0.21 18.95 2.50
C THR A 43 -0.76 18.52 3.86
N GLY A 44 -0.09 17.62 4.59
CA GLY A 44 -0.66 16.94 5.76
C GLY A 44 -1.77 15.93 5.42
N LEU A 45 -2.04 15.67 4.13
CA LEU A 45 -2.98 14.67 3.66
C LEU A 45 -2.21 13.54 2.98
N VAL A 46 -2.40 12.31 3.46
CA VAL A 46 -1.71 11.12 2.93
C VAL A 46 -2.75 10.13 2.40
N HIS A 47 -2.52 9.62 1.19
CA HIS A 47 -3.35 8.55 0.64
C HIS A 47 -3.10 7.25 1.40
N ILE A 48 -4.18 6.58 1.81
CA ILE A 48 -4.12 5.31 2.54
C ILE A 48 -4.53 4.17 1.60
N ALA A 49 -3.63 3.21 1.43
CA ALA A 49 -3.84 2.01 0.63
C ALA A 49 -3.63 0.74 1.47
N PRO A 50 -4.67 0.22 2.18
CA PRO A 50 -4.53 -0.89 3.13
C PRO A 50 -3.94 -2.18 2.54
N GLY A 51 -4.02 -2.36 1.23
CA GLY A 51 -3.41 -3.49 0.52
C GLY A 51 -1.93 -3.31 0.15
N HIS A 52 -1.33 -2.14 0.39
CA HIS A 52 -0.01 -1.78 -0.14
C HIS A 52 0.97 -1.15 0.86
N GLY A 53 0.64 -1.10 2.14
CA GLY A 53 1.52 -0.59 3.18
C GLY A 53 1.15 -1.14 4.55
N GLN A 54 2.14 -1.31 5.45
CA GLN A 54 1.89 -1.84 6.78
C GLN A 54 1.11 -0.84 7.65
N ASP A 55 1.50 0.43 7.61
CA ASP A 55 0.81 1.49 8.38
C ASP A 55 -0.58 1.75 7.82
N ASP A 56 -0.70 1.77 6.48
CA ASP A 56 -1.98 1.83 5.76
C ASP A 56 -2.91 0.67 6.17
N TYR A 57 -2.38 -0.55 6.24
CA TYR A 57 -3.12 -1.73 6.67
C TYR A 57 -3.62 -1.60 8.11
N ASN A 58 -2.75 -1.16 9.02
CA ASN A 58 -3.08 -1.01 10.43
C ASN A 58 -4.17 0.04 10.63
N LEU A 59 -4.02 1.21 10.01
CA LEU A 59 -5.03 2.27 10.05
C LEU A 59 -6.34 1.84 9.40
N GLY A 60 -6.26 1.23 8.22
CA GLY A 60 -7.42 0.74 7.49
C GLY A 60 -8.20 -0.29 8.29
N ARG A 61 -7.52 -1.26 8.89
CA ARG A 61 -8.13 -2.27 9.76
C ARG A 61 -8.82 -1.67 10.98
N ALA A 62 -8.18 -0.70 11.64
CA ALA A 62 -8.75 0.00 12.80
C ALA A 62 -10.04 0.76 12.45
N ASN A 63 -10.17 1.22 11.20
CA ASN A 63 -11.32 1.98 10.70
C ASN A 63 -12.28 1.16 9.81
N GLY A 64 -12.10 -0.16 9.73
CA GLY A 64 -12.99 -1.03 8.97
C GLY A 64 -12.89 -0.88 7.44
N LEU A 65 -11.77 -0.35 6.93
CA LEU A 65 -11.54 -0.22 5.50
C LEU A 65 -11.24 -1.59 4.86
N PRO A 66 -11.71 -1.85 3.63
CA PRO A 66 -11.37 -3.06 2.91
C PRO A 66 -9.88 -3.08 2.54
N VAL A 67 -9.29 -4.27 2.57
CA VAL A 67 -7.91 -4.48 2.10
C VAL A 67 -7.94 -4.66 0.58
N TYR A 68 -7.97 -3.55 -0.13
CA TYR A 68 -7.99 -3.51 -1.59
C TYR A 68 -6.58 -3.52 -2.16
N SER A 69 -6.27 -4.48 -3.03
CA SER A 69 -4.93 -4.66 -3.61
C SER A 69 -5.02 -4.86 -5.13
N PRO A 70 -5.19 -3.77 -5.92
CA PRO A 70 -5.38 -3.84 -7.36
C PRO A 70 -4.07 -3.97 -8.15
N VAL A 71 -3.18 -4.84 -7.70
CA VAL A 71 -1.90 -5.13 -8.37
C VAL A 71 -1.75 -6.64 -8.53
N ASP A 72 -1.52 -7.10 -9.74
CA ASP A 72 -1.35 -8.51 -10.07
C ASP A 72 0.06 -9.05 -9.74
N ASP A 73 0.28 -10.34 -10.01
CA ASP A 73 1.57 -11.02 -9.76
C ASP A 73 2.71 -10.54 -10.67
N LYS A 74 2.39 -9.80 -11.72
CA LYS A 74 3.36 -9.19 -12.62
C LYS A 74 3.72 -7.76 -12.22
N GLY A 75 3.08 -7.24 -11.17
CA GLY A 75 3.23 -5.86 -10.71
C GLY A 75 2.52 -4.87 -11.61
N CYS A 76 1.43 -5.27 -12.24
CA CYS A 76 0.60 -4.40 -13.06
C CYS A 76 -0.70 -4.07 -12.34
N LEU A 77 -1.23 -2.88 -12.58
CA LEU A 77 -2.56 -2.51 -12.13
C LEU A 77 -3.60 -3.45 -12.72
N THR A 78 -4.55 -3.89 -11.92
CA THR A 78 -5.60 -4.84 -12.32
C THR A 78 -6.94 -4.54 -11.68
N ARG A 79 -8.01 -5.05 -12.24
CA ARG A 79 -9.32 -5.10 -11.61
C ARG A 79 -9.38 -6.27 -10.63
N THR A 80 -10.21 -6.15 -9.61
CA THR A 80 -10.45 -7.22 -8.62
C THR A 80 -11.92 -7.60 -8.59
N ALA A 81 -12.22 -8.82 -8.17
CA ALA A 81 -13.60 -9.29 -8.04
C ALA A 81 -14.35 -8.67 -6.84
N ASP A 82 -13.62 -7.95 -5.97
CA ASP A 82 -14.16 -7.46 -4.71
C ASP A 82 -14.96 -6.15 -4.84
N LEU A 83 -14.92 -5.51 -6.00
CA LEU A 83 -15.59 -4.24 -6.25
C LEU A 83 -16.60 -4.35 -7.40
N PRO A 84 -17.74 -3.64 -7.31
CA PRO A 84 -18.66 -3.45 -8.43
C PRO A 84 -17.96 -2.79 -9.64
N GLU A 85 -18.50 -3.02 -10.83
CA GLU A 85 -17.92 -2.53 -12.09
C GLU A 85 -17.69 -1.01 -12.11
N GLU A 86 -18.63 -0.25 -11.61
CA GLU A 86 -18.56 1.21 -11.55
C GLU A 86 -17.52 1.76 -10.55
N GLN A 87 -17.04 0.91 -9.63
CA GLN A 87 -16.01 1.25 -8.66
C GLN A 87 -14.62 0.73 -9.05
N GLN A 88 -14.54 -0.05 -10.10
CA GLN A 88 -13.29 -0.61 -10.61
C GLN A 88 -12.35 0.47 -11.16
N MET A 89 -11.10 0.09 -11.27
CA MET A 89 -10.10 0.90 -11.96
C MET A 89 -10.48 1.09 -13.43
N PRO A 90 -10.33 2.31 -13.98
CA PRO A 90 -10.54 2.57 -15.40
C PRO A 90 -9.68 1.70 -16.32
N ASP A 91 -10.22 1.30 -17.47
CA ASP A 91 -9.55 0.40 -18.42
C ASP A 91 -8.17 0.89 -18.87
N GLU A 92 -8.01 2.18 -19.06
CA GLU A 92 -6.75 2.80 -19.48
C GLU A 92 -5.59 2.65 -18.47
N LEU A 93 -5.93 2.37 -17.21
CA LEU A 93 -4.93 2.12 -16.15
C LEU A 93 -4.62 0.64 -15.98
N VAL A 94 -5.52 -0.25 -16.39
CA VAL A 94 -5.34 -1.70 -16.28
C VAL A 94 -4.14 -2.16 -17.13
N GLY A 95 -3.31 -3.02 -16.56
CA GLY A 95 -2.11 -3.53 -17.22
C GLY A 95 -0.88 -2.63 -17.14
N LYS A 96 -1.01 -1.40 -16.59
CA LYS A 96 0.14 -0.50 -16.41
C LYS A 96 1.06 -1.01 -15.32
N GLN A 97 2.37 -1.03 -15.61
CA GLN A 97 3.41 -1.48 -14.68
C GLN A 97 3.63 -0.44 -13.58
N ILE A 98 3.59 -0.87 -12.30
CA ILE A 98 3.82 0.01 -11.15
C ILE A 98 5.28 0.11 -10.74
N LEU A 99 6.14 -0.83 -11.17
CA LEU A 99 7.56 -0.77 -10.89
C LEU A 99 8.24 0.27 -11.76
N GLU A 100 8.96 1.16 -11.10
CA GLU A 100 9.81 2.11 -11.82
C GLU A 100 10.96 1.39 -12.53
N ARG A 101 11.17 1.74 -13.79
CA ARG A 101 12.30 1.29 -14.60
C ARG A 101 13.00 2.49 -15.24
N LYS A 102 14.26 2.68 -14.91
CA LYS A 102 15.08 3.78 -15.46
C LYS A 102 14.44 5.18 -15.27
N GLY A 103 13.87 5.42 -14.10
CA GLY A 103 13.22 6.69 -13.77
C GLY A 103 11.83 6.89 -14.38
N LYS A 104 11.19 5.84 -14.92
CA LYS A 104 9.84 5.88 -15.50
C LYS A 104 8.94 4.82 -14.86
N CYS A 105 7.73 5.22 -14.53
CA CYS A 105 6.68 4.35 -14.03
C CYS A 105 5.41 4.55 -14.87
N GLU A 106 5.03 3.55 -15.65
CA GLU A 106 3.88 3.63 -16.57
C GLU A 106 2.57 3.94 -15.84
N ALA A 107 2.39 3.36 -14.65
CA ALA A 107 1.18 3.59 -13.86
C ALA A 107 1.13 5.03 -13.32
N ASN A 108 2.25 5.54 -12.78
CA ASN A 108 2.31 6.92 -12.29
C ASN A 108 2.04 7.92 -13.40
N ASP A 109 2.71 7.76 -14.55
CA ASP A 109 2.54 8.64 -15.71
C ASP A 109 1.07 8.65 -16.16
N ALA A 110 0.44 7.48 -16.28
CA ALA A 110 -0.95 7.36 -16.70
C ALA A 110 -1.95 7.98 -15.68
N VAL A 111 -1.71 7.79 -14.37
CA VAL A 111 -2.54 8.40 -13.33
C VAL A 111 -2.43 9.93 -13.35
N ILE A 112 -1.21 10.47 -13.49
CA ILE A 112 -0.97 11.91 -13.56
C ILE A 112 -1.65 12.51 -14.80
N GLU A 113 -1.50 11.86 -15.97
CA GLU A 113 -2.16 12.29 -17.20
C GLU A 113 -3.69 12.31 -17.06
N ARG A 114 -4.26 11.28 -16.45
CA ARG A 114 -5.69 11.21 -16.18
C ARG A 114 -6.15 12.34 -15.25
N LEU A 115 -5.45 12.59 -14.15
CA LEU A 115 -5.77 13.67 -13.23
C LEU A 115 -5.68 15.05 -13.89
N LYS A 116 -4.70 15.26 -14.79
CA LYS A 116 -4.57 16.47 -15.60
C LYS A 116 -5.75 16.64 -16.57
N ALA A 117 -6.10 15.58 -17.27
CA ALA A 117 -7.22 15.60 -18.23
C ALA A 117 -8.57 15.93 -17.57
N ASP A 118 -8.77 15.42 -16.35
CA ASP A 118 -10.00 15.65 -15.58
C ASP A 118 -9.97 16.95 -14.75
N ASN A 119 -8.91 17.78 -14.85
CA ASN A 119 -8.68 19.00 -14.05
C ASN A 119 -8.73 18.73 -12.52
N LYS A 120 -8.21 17.58 -12.09
CA LYS A 120 -8.21 17.12 -10.69
C LYS A 120 -6.82 17.07 -10.08
N LEU A 121 -5.77 17.43 -10.82
CA LEU A 121 -4.42 17.55 -10.31
C LEU A 121 -4.21 18.95 -9.76
N ALA A 122 -4.06 19.08 -8.44
CA ALA A 122 -3.78 20.36 -7.79
C ALA A 122 -2.31 20.79 -7.92
N PHE A 123 -1.39 19.85 -7.70
CA PHE A 123 0.04 20.09 -7.72
C PHE A 123 0.82 18.80 -8.01
N GLU A 124 1.99 18.93 -8.62
CA GLU A 124 2.91 17.81 -8.88
C GLU A 124 4.33 18.26 -8.54
N GLU A 125 5.04 17.48 -7.76
CA GLU A 125 6.42 17.69 -7.38
C GLU A 125 7.23 16.41 -7.48
N ARG A 126 8.50 16.53 -7.86
CA ARG A 126 9.45 15.41 -7.77
C ARG A 126 10.06 15.38 -6.38
N TYR A 127 9.94 14.23 -5.73
CA TYR A 127 10.43 14.01 -4.39
C TYR A 127 11.37 12.80 -4.35
N GLU A 128 12.55 12.98 -3.77
CA GLU A 128 13.52 11.91 -3.57
C GLU A 128 13.38 11.33 -2.17
N HIS A 129 13.23 10.03 -2.06
CA HIS A 129 13.16 9.32 -0.79
C HIS A 129 13.80 7.94 -0.86
N SER A 130 14.15 7.38 0.30
CA SER A 130 14.61 6.00 0.39
C SER A 130 13.47 5.02 0.12
N TYR A 131 13.72 4.04 -0.75
CA TYR A 131 12.75 3.00 -1.06
C TYR A 131 13.38 1.60 -0.90
N PRO A 132 12.68 0.62 -0.30
CA PRO A 132 13.24 -0.71 -0.11
C PRO A 132 13.43 -1.45 -1.44
N HIS A 133 14.60 -2.07 -1.57
CA HIS A 133 14.95 -2.88 -2.74
C HIS A 133 15.24 -4.32 -2.34
N CYS A 134 14.91 -5.26 -3.21
CA CYS A 134 15.27 -6.66 -3.06
C CYS A 134 16.80 -6.79 -2.97
N TRP A 135 17.31 -7.43 -1.91
CA TRP A 135 18.76 -7.59 -1.70
C TRP A 135 19.45 -8.36 -2.85
N ARG A 136 18.72 -9.28 -3.50
CA ARG A 136 19.23 -10.13 -4.58
C ARG A 136 19.15 -9.45 -5.95
N SER A 137 17.95 -9.04 -6.36
CA SER A 137 17.71 -8.45 -7.70
C SER A 137 18.04 -6.96 -7.78
N LYS A 138 18.18 -6.28 -6.63
CA LYS A 138 18.37 -4.82 -6.55
C LYS A 138 17.22 -4.00 -7.17
N THR A 139 16.08 -4.63 -7.40
CA THR A 139 14.87 -3.96 -7.89
C THR A 139 14.02 -3.46 -6.74
N PRO A 140 13.22 -2.39 -6.92
CA PRO A 140 12.24 -1.98 -5.93
C PRO A 140 11.30 -3.13 -5.58
N VAL A 141 10.85 -3.21 -4.33
CA VAL A 141 9.85 -4.19 -3.89
C VAL A 141 8.45 -3.62 -4.02
N ILE A 142 7.45 -4.49 -4.14
CA ILE A 142 6.04 -4.12 -4.08
C ILE A 142 5.48 -4.67 -2.78
N PHE A 143 4.93 -3.79 -1.93
CA PHE A 143 4.10 -4.21 -0.81
C PHE A 143 2.72 -4.56 -1.32
N ARG A 144 2.24 -5.75 -0.98
CA ARG A 144 0.97 -6.28 -1.49
C ARG A 144 0.33 -7.20 -0.46
N ALA A 145 -0.91 -6.97 -0.12
CA ALA A 145 -1.69 -7.92 0.67
C ALA A 145 -2.01 -9.15 -0.20
N MET A 146 -1.70 -10.32 0.33
CA MET A 146 -1.90 -11.60 -0.34
C MET A 146 -2.36 -12.64 0.67
N ASP A 147 -3.21 -13.56 0.25
CA ASP A 147 -3.56 -14.73 1.04
C ASP A 147 -2.32 -15.60 1.26
N GLN A 148 -2.11 -15.98 2.51
CA GLN A 148 -0.98 -16.81 2.93
C GLN A 148 -1.49 -18.00 3.75
N TRP A 149 -0.83 -19.13 3.59
CA TRP A 149 -1.03 -20.30 4.46
C TRP A 149 -0.11 -20.20 5.68
N PHE A 150 -0.70 -20.37 6.85
CA PHE A 150 0.04 -20.41 8.10
C PHE A 150 -0.19 -21.75 8.80
N VAL A 151 0.89 -22.31 9.36
CA VAL A 151 0.82 -23.48 10.22
C VAL A 151 0.86 -23.01 11.67
N ASN A 152 -0.15 -23.37 12.45
CA ASN A 152 -0.14 -23.11 13.88
C ASN A 152 0.81 -24.10 14.56
N ILE A 153 2.05 -23.68 14.75
CA ILE A 153 3.11 -24.50 15.33
C ILE A 153 2.96 -24.76 16.83
N ASP A 154 2.07 -24.04 17.50
CA ASP A 154 1.80 -24.23 18.94
C ASP A 154 0.57 -25.15 19.19
N HIS A 155 -0.12 -25.59 18.13
CA HIS A 155 -1.24 -26.50 18.23
C HIS A 155 -0.77 -27.90 18.65
N ASP A 156 -1.45 -28.53 19.64
CA ASP A 156 -1.18 -29.89 20.15
C ASP A 156 0.28 -30.15 20.53
N GLY A 157 1.01 -29.16 21.01
CA GLY A 157 2.42 -29.29 21.36
C GLY A 157 3.31 -29.63 20.16
N PHE A 158 2.92 -29.22 18.95
CA PHE A 158 3.67 -29.50 17.72
C PHE A 158 5.09 -28.92 17.78
N ARG A 159 5.25 -27.73 18.34
CA ARG A 159 6.57 -27.10 18.56
C ARG A 159 7.49 -28.00 19.42
N ASP A 160 6.96 -28.52 20.55
CA ASP A 160 7.75 -29.35 21.48
C ASP A 160 8.12 -30.68 20.83
N LYS A 161 7.19 -31.27 20.07
CA LYS A 161 7.47 -32.51 19.31
C LYS A 161 8.54 -32.28 18.24
N ALA A 162 8.50 -31.14 17.55
CA ALA A 162 9.50 -30.79 16.54
C ALA A 162 10.89 -30.56 17.18
N LEU A 163 10.95 -29.86 18.29
CA LEU A 163 12.20 -29.64 19.05
C LEU A 163 12.76 -30.96 19.54
N ALA A 164 11.95 -31.83 20.13
CA ALA A 164 12.41 -33.17 20.57
C ALA A 164 12.92 -34.02 19.39
N ALA A 165 12.29 -33.94 18.24
CA ALA A 165 12.77 -34.64 17.04
C ALA A 165 14.12 -34.13 16.56
N ILE A 166 14.37 -32.80 16.61
CA ILE A 166 15.63 -32.16 16.26
C ILE A 166 16.80 -32.69 17.17
N GLU A 167 16.51 -32.90 18.47
CA GLU A 167 17.48 -33.44 19.39
C GLU A 167 17.95 -34.86 19.01
N GLY A 168 17.07 -35.65 18.40
CA GLY A 168 17.37 -37.01 17.94
C GLY A 168 18.11 -37.09 16.60
N VAL A 169 18.35 -35.96 15.91
CA VAL A 169 19.03 -35.94 14.61
C VAL A 169 20.56 -36.03 14.79
N ASN A 170 21.20 -36.89 14.00
CA ASN A 170 22.66 -36.93 13.91
C ASN A 170 23.15 -35.86 12.92
N TRP A 171 23.62 -34.73 13.45
CA TRP A 171 24.07 -33.58 12.67
C TRP A 171 25.49 -33.75 12.12
N LEU A 172 25.68 -33.68 10.82
CA LEU A 172 26.96 -33.66 10.14
C LEU A 172 27.07 -32.43 9.22
N PRO A 173 27.92 -31.45 9.53
CA PRO A 173 28.78 -31.36 10.72
C PRO A 173 27.99 -31.05 12.01
N GLY A 174 28.58 -31.40 13.17
CA GLY A 174 27.91 -31.29 14.48
C GLY A 174 27.42 -29.87 14.84
N TRP A 175 28.07 -28.82 14.31
CA TRP A 175 27.64 -27.42 14.51
C TRP A 175 26.33 -27.05 13.79
N GLY A 176 25.84 -27.89 12.86
CA GLY A 176 24.57 -27.68 12.16
C GLY A 176 23.33 -27.73 13.07
N ARG A 177 23.49 -28.17 14.32
CA ARG A 177 22.43 -28.19 15.33
C ARG A 177 22.11 -26.82 15.91
N ASN A 178 22.99 -25.83 15.87
CA ASN A 178 22.86 -24.51 16.52
C ASN A 178 22.23 -23.48 15.62
#